data_47279606d81d7003a4a0c8731d0f04ce
#
_entry.id   47279606d81d7003a4a0c8731d0f04ce
#
_cell.length_a   1.000
_cell.length_b   1.000
_cell.length_c   1.000
_cell.angle_alpha   90.00
_cell.angle_beta   90.00
_cell.angle_gamma   90.00
#
_symmetry.space_group_name_H-M   'P 1'
#
loop_
_entity.id
_entity.type
_entity.pdbx_description
1 polymer ?
#
loop_
_entity_poly.entity_id
_entity_poly.type
_entity_poly.pdbx_seq_one_letter_code
_entity_poly.pdbx_strand_id
1 'polypeptide(L)'
;MTLDEMWTRALAYLLGWAYDDDVSLVHVWSAISNKMPEEYWLDDETHMTNTLKLLEHCLKEGYLVAGETFRIGPEPPPGLSPEEELRWYQAYRREHGPAFDWRPWDMGYSEALKKIAREWKAIEEPFSDPTAMYCIVTLVPTLKAMREYERLHKQLKLDEEQEDEA
;
A
#
# COMPACT_ATOMS: atom_id res chain seq x y z
N MET A 1 23.68 10.33 -1.84
CA MET A 1 22.62 9.58 -1.09
C MET A 1 22.94 8.09 -1.13
N THR A 2 22.97 7.44 0.02
CA THR A 2 23.25 6.02 0.13
C THR A 2 22.03 5.17 -0.23
N LEU A 3 22.24 3.88 -0.49
CA LEU A 3 21.15 2.94 -0.76
C LEU A 3 20.20 2.82 0.43
N ASP A 4 20.73 2.79 1.65
CA ASP A 4 19.91 2.72 2.86
C ASP A 4 19.03 3.96 3.03
N GLU A 5 19.54 5.14 2.68
CA GLU A 5 18.75 6.38 2.68
C GLU A 5 17.61 6.32 1.66
N MET A 6 17.84 5.73 0.48
CA MET A 6 16.81 5.57 -0.56
C MET A 6 15.70 4.62 -0.08
N TRP A 7 16.05 3.48 0.50
CA TRP A 7 15.08 2.57 1.10
C TRP A 7 14.30 3.21 2.24
N THR A 8 14.96 4.01 3.06
CA THR A 8 14.31 4.78 4.12
C THR A 8 13.29 5.77 3.56
N ARG A 9 13.63 6.44 2.47
CA ARG A 9 12.70 7.36 1.77
C ARG A 9 11.52 6.62 1.13
N ALA A 10 11.76 5.44 0.55
CA ALA A 10 10.69 4.59 0.03
C ALA A 10 9.73 4.15 1.13
N LEU A 11 10.27 3.73 2.28
CA LEU A 11 9.48 3.38 3.45
C LEU A 11 8.65 4.58 3.95
N ALA A 12 9.27 5.73 4.10
CA ALA A 12 8.58 6.95 4.55
C ALA A 12 7.45 7.35 3.58
N TYR A 13 7.68 7.24 2.29
CA TYR A 13 6.65 7.49 1.27
C TYR A 13 5.45 6.57 1.43
N LEU A 14 5.69 5.27 1.60
CA LEU A 14 4.64 4.28 1.79
C LEU A 14 3.87 4.52 3.10
N LEU A 15 4.58 4.72 4.20
CA LEU A 15 3.96 4.97 5.50
C LEU A 15 3.21 6.31 5.54
N GLY A 16 3.61 7.28 4.72
CA GLY A 16 2.88 8.54 4.55
C GLY A 16 1.50 8.33 3.94
N TRP A 17 1.39 7.47 2.95
CA TRP A 17 0.09 7.05 2.41
C TRP A 17 -0.73 6.28 3.45
N ALA A 18 -0.10 5.36 4.17
CA ALA A 18 -0.74 4.55 5.20
C ALA A 18 -1.19 5.37 6.42
N TYR A 19 -0.58 6.51 6.68
CA TYR A 19 -0.92 7.39 7.79
C TYR A 19 -2.37 7.91 7.71
N ASP A 20 -2.82 8.21 6.51
CA ASP A 20 -4.14 8.77 6.26
C ASP A 20 -5.20 7.73 5.90
N ASP A 21 -4.81 6.56 5.35
CA ASP A 21 -5.75 5.55 4.87
C ASP A 21 -5.06 4.18 4.75
N ASP A 22 -5.86 3.16 4.48
CA ASP A 22 -5.34 1.84 4.13
C ASP A 22 -4.60 1.92 2.79
N VAL A 23 -3.61 1.07 2.63
CA VAL A 23 -2.83 1.01 1.39
C VAL A 23 -2.99 -0.34 0.71
N SER A 24 -2.70 -0.36 -0.58
CA SER A 24 -2.71 -1.55 -1.40
C SER A 24 -1.33 -1.85 -1.96
N LEU A 25 -1.22 -2.92 -2.71
CA LEU A 25 0.00 -3.30 -3.42
C LEU A 25 0.47 -2.19 -4.38
N VAL A 26 -0.46 -1.42 -4.98
CA VAL A 26 -0.14 -0.30 -5.87
C VAL A 26 0.67 0.79 -5.15
N HIS A 27 0.36 1.06 -3.89
CA HIS A 27 1.11 2.05 -3.09
C HIS A 27 2.54 1.59 -2.83
N VAL A 28 2.74 0.31 -2.56
CA VAL A 28 4.08 -0.27 -2.37
C VAL A 28 4.88 -0.20 -3.68
N TRP A 29 4.24 -0.55 -4.79
CA TRP A 29 4.80 -0.44 -6.14
C TRP A 29 5.23 1.01 -6.46
N SER A 30 4.36 1.97 -6.14
CA SER A 30 4.64 3.40 -6.35
C SER A 30 5.78 3.92 -5.49
N ALA A 31 5.94 3.42 -4.27
CA ALA A 31 7.06 3.80 -3.40
C ALA A 31 8.41 3.45 -4.05
N ILE A 32 8.50 2.31 -4.69
CA ILE A 32 9.72 1.88 -5.39
C ILE A 32 10.03 2.80 -6.57
N SER A 33 9.06 3.02 -7.46
CA SER A 33 9.29 3.85 -8.66
C SER A 33 9.51 5.32 -8.35
N ASN A 34 8.98 5.83 -7.25
CA ASN A 34 9.12 7.25 -6.88
C ASN A 34 10.39 7.55 -6.06
N LYS A 35 10.90 6.59 -5.30
CA LYS A 35 11.98 6.85 -4.32
C LYS A 35 13.25 6.04 -4.54
N MET A 36 13.20 4.96 -5.32
CA MET A 36 14.37 4.16 -5.62
C MET A 36 14.97 4.54 -6.98
N PRO A 37 16.29 4.31 -7.18
CA PRO A 37 16.91 4.50 -8.49
C PRO A 37 16.25 3.65 -9.56
N GLU A 38 16.30 4.11 -10.82
CA GLU A 38 15.68 3.44 -11.97
C GLU A 38 16.03 1.96 -12.10
N GLU A 39 17.25 1.57 -11.76
CA GLU A 39 17.69 0.16 -11.79
C GLU A 39 16.83 -0.79 -10.94
N TYR A 40 16.12 -0.26 -9.92
CA TYR A 40 15.24 -1.03 -9.03
C TYR A 40 13.84 -1.25 -9.60
N TRP A 41 13.50 -0.56 -10.68
CA TRP A 41 12.19 -0.66 -11.35
C TRP A 41 12.33 -0.58 -12.88
N LEU A 42 13.52 -0.89 -13.42
CA LEU A 42 13.85 -0.83 -14.86
C LEU A 42 12.92 -1.71 -15.70
N ASP A 43 12.62 -2.89 -15.21
CA ASP A 43 11.64 -3.80 -15.81
C ASP A 43 10.62 -4.25 -14.76
N ASP A 44 9.50 -4.80 -15.22
CA ASP A 44 8.38 -5.15 -14.36
C ASP A 44 8.73 -6.23 -13.32
N GLU A 45 9.53 -7.22 -13.69
CA GLU A 45 9.95 -8.27 -12.75
C GLU A 45 10.87 -7.74 -11.66
N THR A 46 11.82 -6.88 -12.01
CA THR A 46 12.70 -6.22 -11.04
C THR A 46 11.90 -5.31 -10.12
N HIS A 47 10.96 -4.55 -10.67
CA HIS A 47 10.06 -3.70 -9.92
C HIS A 47 9.20 -4.53 -8.94
N MET A 48 8.65 -5.65 -9.39
CA MET A 48 7.89 -6.58 -8.56
C MET A 48 8.73 -7.13 -7.41
N THR A 49 9.95 -7.57 -7.69
CA THR A 49 10.87 -8.11 -6.69
C THR A 49 11.15 -7.08 -5.59
N ASN A 50 11.44 -5.85 -5.96
CA ASN A 50 11.72 -4.78 -5.00
C ASN A 50 10.47 -4.31 -4.25
N THR A 51 9.31 -4.33 -4.89
CA THR A 51 8.02 -4.10 -4.24
C THR A 51 7.77 -5.12 -3.14
N LEU A 52 7.96 -6.40 -3.44
CA LEU A 52 7.80 -7.48 -2.45
C LEU A 52 8.83 -7.39 -1.32
N LYS A 53 10.04 -6.92 -1.61
CA LYS A 53 11.08 -6.70 -0.59
C LYS A 53 10.69 -5.60 0.40
N LEU A 54 10.16 -4.48 -0.07
CA LEU A 54 9.66 -3.42 0.79
C LEU A 54 8.46 -3.89 1.61
N LEU A 55 7.54 -4.61 0.98
CA LEU A 55 6.37 -5.17 1.64
C LEU A 55 6.76 -6.18 2.72
N GLU A 56 7.72 -7.07 2.44
CA GLU A 56 8.25 -8.02 3.43
C GLU A 56 8.75 -7.29 4.68
N HIS A 57 9.53 -6.24 4.49
CA HIS A 57 10.02 -5.41 5.59
C HIS A 57 8.86 -4.86 6.43
N CYS A 58 7.86 -4.29 5.79
CA CYS A 58 6.70 -3.71 6.48
C CYS A 58 5.88 -4.76 7.26
N LEU A 59 5.69 -5.93 6.69
CA LEU A 59 4.96 -7.02 7.34
C LEU A 59 5.77 -7.62 8.50
N LYS A 60 7.05 -7.85 8.30
CA LYS A 60 7.96 -8.42 9.30
C LYS A 60 8.11 -7.49 10.52
N GLU A 61 8.28 -6.20 10.30
CA GLU A 61 8.42 -5.21 11.36
C GLU A 61 7.08 -4.84 12.03
N GLY A 62 5.97 -5.29 11.47
CA GLY A 62 4.65 -5.00 12.00
C GLY A 62 4.17 -3.58 11.76
N TYR A 63 4.64 -2.93 10.69
CA TYR A 63 4.13 -1.63 10.25
C TYR A 63 2.79 -1.75 9.54
N LEU A 64 2.62 -2.81 8.76
CA LEU A 64 1.40 -3.11 8.02
C LEU A 64 0.91 -4.50 8.37
N VAL A 65 -0.41 -4.65 8.39
CA VAL A 65 -1.08 -5.94 8.56
C VAL A 65 -1.82 -6.27 7.27
N ALA A 66 -1.55 -7.43 6.71
CA ALA A 66 -2.21 -7.91 5.50
C ALA A 66 -3.60 -8.47 5.83
N GLY A 67 -4.55 -8.15 5.00
CA GLY A 67 -5.92 -8.63 5.15
C GLY A 67 -6.72 -8.43 3.89
N GLU A 68 -8.02 -8.57 4.02
CA GLU A 68 -8.95 -8.39 2.91
C GLU A 68 -10.11 -7.49 3.31
N THR A 69 -10.54 -6.68 2.35
CA THR A 69 -11.77 -5.90 2.46
C THR A 69 -12.92 -6.77 1.97
N PHE A 70 -13.99 -6.82 2.69
CA PHE A 70 -15.18 -7.57 2.32
C PHE A 70 -16.45 -6.72 2.48
N ARG A 71 -17.44 -7.03 1.65
CA ARG A 71 -18.71 -6.31 1.67
C ARG A 71 -19.57 -6.76 2.84
N ILE A 72 -20.11 -5.80 3.59
CA ILE A 72 -21.11 -6.02 4.64
C ILE A 72 -22.46 -5.40 4.29
N GLY A 73 -22.50 -4.47 3.35
CA GLY A 73 -23.72 -3.84 2.85
C GLY A 73 -24.21 -4.44 1.54
N PRO A 74 -25.36 -3.98 1.04
CA PRO A 74 -25.88 -4.41 -0.26
C PRO A 74 -25.03 -3.88 -1.41
N GLU A 75 -25.13 -4.53 -2.56
CA GLU A 75 -24.54 -4.03 -3.79
C GLU A 75 -25.35 -2.84 -4.33
N PRO A 76 -24.68 -1.88 -5.00
CA PRO A 76 -25.39 -0.81 -5.68
C PRO A 76 -26.29 -1.36 -6.80
N PRO A 77 -27.35 -0.64 -7.19
CA PRO A 77 -28.19 -1.04 -8.33
C PRO A 77 -27.36 -1.24 -9.60
N PRO A 78 -27.70 -2.21 -10.45
CA PRO A 78 -26.98 -2.40 -11.71
C PRO A 78 -27.20 -1.24 -12.67
N GLY A 79 -26.24 -1.02 -13.57
CA GLY A 79 -26.36 -0.02 -14.63
C GLY A 79 -25.97 1.41 -14.24
N LEU A 80 -25.43 1.62 -13.05
CA LEU A 80 -24.93 2.93 -12.64
C LEU A 80 -23.59 3.26 -13.34
N SER A 81 -23.40 4.54 -13.68
CA SER A 81 -22.09 5.04 -14.07
C SER A 81 -21.14 5.04 -12.86
N PRO A 82 -19.79 5.11 -13.07
CA PRO A 82 -18.87 5.20 -11.95
C PRO A 82 -19.14 6.36 -10.99
N GLU A 83 -19.58 7.52 -11.51
CA GLU A 83 -19.93 8.68 -10.69
C GLU A 83 -21.22 8.43 -9.87
N GLU A 84 -22.22 7.81 -10.47
CA GLU A 84 -23.47 7.44 -9.80
C GLU A 84 -23.23 6.39 -8.72
N GLU A 85 -22.36 5.41 -8.98
CA GLU A 85 -21.97 4.38 -8.03
C GLU A 85 -21.27 5.00 -6.82
N LEU A 86 -20.33 5.93 -7.05
CA LEU A 86 -19.66 6.65 -5.97
C LEU A 86 -20.66 7.42 -5.10
N ARG A 87 -21.60 8.12 -5.70
CA ARG A 87 -22.66 8.85 -4.97
C ARG A 87 -23.54 7.89 -4.16
N TRP A 88 -23.82 6.72 -4.72
CA TRP A 88 -24.60 5.70 -4.03
C TRP A 88 -23.87 5.22 -2.77
N TYR A 89 -22.57 4.92 -2.85
CA TYR A 89 -21.78 4.53 -1.69
C TYR A 89 -21.68 5.64 -0.64
N GLN A 90 -21.52 6.88 -1.06
CA GLN A 90 -21.49 8.03 -0.15
C GLN A 90 -22.82 8.20 0.59
N ALA A 91 -23.94 8.08 -0.11
CA ALA A 91 -25.29 8.13 0.49
C ALA A 91 -25.53 6.96 1.44
N TYR A 92 -25.19 5.75 1.03
CA TYR A 92 -25.30 4.56 1.86
C TYR A 92 -24.53 4.71 3.17
N ARG A 93 -23.28 5.16 3.07
CA ARG A 93 -22.43 5.37 4.25
C ARG A 93 -23.01 6.38 5.24
N ARG A 94 -23.60 7.45 4.75
CA ARG A 94 -24.25 8.47 5.60
C ARG A 94 -25.48 7.92 6.34
N GLU A 95 -26.25 7.07 5.70
CA GLU A 95 -27.51 6.54 6.25
C GLU A 95 -27.34 5.28 7.10
N HIS A 96 -26.42 4.39 6.71
CA HIS A 96 -26.30 3.04 7.25
C HIS A 96 -24.91 2.69 7.80
N GLY A 97 -23.91 3.57 7.63
CA GLY A 97 -22.54 3.30 7.97
C GLY A 97 -21.76 2.66 6.81
N PRO A 98 -20.56 2.12 7.06
CA PRO A 98 -19.72 1.59 5.99
C PRO A 98 -20.33 0.38 5.30
N ALA A 99 -20.16 0.32 3.96
CA ALA A 99 -20.59 -0.82 3.14
C ALA A 99 -19.57 -1.97 3.13
N PHE A 100 -18.36 -1.68 3.57
CA PHE A 100 -17.22 -2.61 3.60
C PHE A 100 -16.62 -2.66 4.98
N ASP A 101 -16.04 -3.82 5.32
CA ASP A 101 -15.24 -4.01 6.51
C ASP A 101 -13.95 -4.73 6.11
N TRP A 102 -12.97 -4.76 7.00
CA TRP A 102 -11.67 -5.38 6.80
C TRP A 102 -11.43 -6.45 7.86
N ARG A 103 -10.74 -7.51 7.46
CA ARG A 103 -10.28 -8.53 8.41
C ARG A 103 -8.86 -8.95 8.10
N PRO A 104 -8.01 -9.17 9.12
CA PRO A 104 -6.67 -9.67 8.90
C PRO A 104 -6.70 -11.11 8.40
N TRP A 105 -5.70 -11.47 7.59
CA TRP A 105 -5.46 -12.86 7.28
C TRP A 105 -4.89 -13.58 8.51
N ASP A 106 -5.40 -14.76 8.78
CA ASP A 106 -4.93 -15.61 9.89
C ASP A 106 -3.68 -16.38 9.45
N MET A 107 -2.57 -15.68 9.28
CA MET A 107 -1.29 -16.25 8.88
C MET A 107 -0.13 -15.33 9.24
N GLY A 108 1.09 -15.90 9.35
CA GLY A 108 2.31 -15.13 9.58
C GLY A 108 2.72 -14.31 8.35
N TYR A 109 3.65 -13.37 8.55
CA TYR A 109 4.10 -12.47 7.50
C TYR A 109 4.70 -13.19 6.28
N SER A 110 5.43 -14.28 6.51
CA SER A 110 6.04 -15.05 5.42
C SER A 110 5.00 -15.73 4.53
N GLU A 111 3.96 -16.30 5.13
CA GLU A 111 2.85 -16.93 4.40
C GLU A 111 2.01 -15.87 3.67
N ALA A 112 1.75 -14.73 4.31
CA ALA A 112 1.05 -13.62 3.70
C ALA A 112 1.81 -13.10 2.47
N LEU A 113 3.12 -12.93 2.56
CA LEU A 113 3.95 -12.49 1.44
C LEU A 113 3.90 -13.48 0.27
N LYS A 114 4.00 -14.78 0.56
CA LYS A 114 3.89 -15.83 -0.48
C LYS A 114 2.52 -15.82 -1.16
N LYS A 115 1.46 -15.63 -0.38
CA LYS A 115 0.09 -15.51 -0.91
C LYS A 115 -0.03 -14.31 -1.86
N ILE A 116 0.46 -13.16 -1.45
CA ILE A 116 0.45 -11.94 -2.27
C ILE A 116 1.22 -12.15 -3.56
N ALA A 117 2.44 -12.68 -3.48
CA ALA A 117 3.26 -12.92 -4.65
C ALA A 117 2.61 -13.90 -5.64
N ARG A 118 2.01 -14.97 -5.14
CA ARG A 118 1.31 -15.97 -5.95
C ARG A 118 0.09 -15.38 -6.64
N GLU A 119 -0.75 -14.65 -5.92
CA GLU A 119 -1.95 -14.03 -6.47
C GLU A 119 -1.62 -12.94 -7.48
N TRP A 120 -0.58 -12.16 -7.23
CA TRP A 120 -0.12 -11.14 -8.16
C TRP A 120 0.35 -11.76 -9.48
N LYS A 121 1.18 -12.79 -9.42
CA LYS A 121 1.66 -13.52 -10.61
C LYS A 121 0.55 -14.23 -11.38
N ALA A 122 -0.55 -14.57 -10.72
CA ALA A 122 -1.70 -15.24 -11.32
C ALA A 122 -2.62 -14.29 -12.10
N ILE A 123 -2.45 -12.99 -11.98
CA ILE A 123 -3.20 -11.99 -12.76
C ILE A 123 -2.73 -12.08 -14.21
N GLU A 124 -3.66 -12.03 -15.16
CA GLU A 124 -3.37 -12.17 -16.60
C GLU A 124 -2.39 -11.09 -17.11
N GLU A 125 -2.56 -9.85 -16.63
CA GLU A 125 -1.67 -8.72 -16.92
C GLU A 125 -1.22 -8.07 -15.61
N PRO A 126 -0.30 -8.71 -14.85
CA PRO A 126 -0.02 -8.34 -13.46
C PRO A 126 0.56 -6.93 -13.28
N PHE A 127 1.13 -6.35 -14.32
CA PHE A 127 1.78 -5.04 -14.25
C PHE A 127 1.00 -3.92 -14.94
N SER A 128 -0.06 -4.26 -15.67
CA SER A 128 -0.85 -3.31 -16.45
C SER A 128 -2.25 -3.06 -15.89
N ASP A 129 -2.67 -3.83 -14.88
CA ASP A 129 -3.99 -3.73 -14.27
C ASP A 129 -3.91 -3.28 -12.81
N PRO A 130 -3.93 -1.95 -12.55
CA PRO A 130 -3.90 -1.41 -11.18
C PRO A 130 -5.10 -1.86 -10.35
N THR A 131 -6.26 -2.02 -10.97
CA THR A 131 -7.49 -2.48 -10.26
C THR A 131 -7.31 -3.88 -9.71
N ALA A 132 -6.76 -4.81 -10.50
CA ALA A 132 -6.47 -6.16 -10.05
C ALA A 132 -5.44 -6.17 -8.90
N MET A 133 -4.40 -5.34 -8.98
CA MET A 133 -3.42 -5.18 -7.90
C MET A 133 -4.07 -4.68 -6.61
N TYR A 134 -5.02 -3.76 -6.70
CA TYR A 134 -5.77 -3.26 -5.54
C TYR A 134 -6.55 -4.36 -4.83
N CYS A 135 -7.06 -5.34 -5.57
CA CYS A 135 -7.91 -6.41 -5.04
C CYS A 135 -7.13 -7.54 -4.35
N ILE A 136 -5.80 -7.61 -4.51
CA ILE A 136 -4.99 -8.71 -3.96
C ILE A 136 -4.94 -8.65 -2.44
N VAL A 137 -4.70 -7.47 -1.88
CA VAL A 137 -4.50 -7.29 -0.45
C VAL A 137 -4.88 -5.87 -0.04
N THR A 138 -5.47 -5.75 1.14
CA THR A 138 -5.62 -4.47 1.84
C THR A 138 -4.67 -4.47 3.03
N LEU A 139 -3.80 -3.47 3.08
CA LEU A 139 -2.77 -3.33 4.10
C LEU A 139 -3.18 -2.22 5.07
N VAL A 140 -3.36 -2.59 6.33
CA VAL A 140 -3.78 -1.65 7.37
C VAL A 140 -2.58 -1.26 8.20
N PRO A 141 -2.34 0.06 8.42
CA PRO A 141 -1.24 0.53 9.23
C PRO A 141 -1.49 0.25 10.73
N THR A 142 -0.41 -0.02 11.43
CA THR A 142 -0.42 -0.18 12.88
C THR A 142 -0.05 1.14 13.55
N LEU A 143 -0.25 1.22 14.86
CA LEU A 143 0.25 2.36 15.65
C LEU A 143 1.78 2.50 15.54
N LYS A 144 2.49 1.37 15.44
CA LYS A 144 3.95 1.34 15.21
C LYS A 144 4.32 2.02 13.89
N ALA A 145 3.53 1.80 12.83
CA ALA A 145 3.73 2.46 11.54
C ALA A 145 3.58 3.97 11.64
N MET A 146 2.57 4.44 12.32
CA MET A 146 2.30 5.87 12.51
C MET A 146 3.45 6.56 13.26
N ARG A 147 3.95 5.93 14.31
CA ARG A 147 5.09 6.43 15.09
C ARG A 147 6.38 6.43 14.26
N GLU A 148 6.62 5.40 13.47
CA GLU A 148 7.78 5.31 12.59
C GLU A 148 7.71 6.37 11.49
N TYR A 149 6.54 6.59 10.90
CA TYR A 149 6.35 7.65 9.91
C TYR A 149 6.69 9.03 10.49
N GLU A 150 6.17 9.35 11.66
CA GLU A 150 6.45 10.63 12.32
C GLU A 150 7.96 10.82 12.58
N ARG A 151 8.62 9.77 13.03
CA ARG A 151 10.08 9.77 13.25
C ARG A 151 10.86 9.99 11.95
N LEU A 152 10.54 9.23 10.90
CA LEU A 152 11.19 9.32 9.60
C LEU A 152 10.93 10.66 8.91
N HIS A 153 9.70 11.13 8.95
CA HIS A 153 9.33 12.41 8.37
C HIS A 153 10.11 13.58 8.99
N LYS A 154 10.22 13.59 10.31
CA LYS A 154 11.00 14.58 11.05
C LYS A 154 12.49 14.50 10.68
N GLN A 155 13.06 13.29 10.60
CA GLN A 155 14.46 13.09 10.26
C GLN A 155 14.75 13.55 8.83
N LEU A 156 13.94 13.16 7.87
CA LEU A 156 14.11 13.54 6.46
C LEU A 156 13.98 15.04 6.25
N LYS A 157 13.11 15.70 6.98
CA LYS A 157 12.97 17.16 6.94
C LYS A 157 14.20 17.87 7.49
N LEU A 158 14.79 17.37 8.57
CA LEU A 158 16.04 17.89 9.11
C LEU A 158 17.21 17.70 8.14
N ASP A 159 17.28 16.56 7.48
CA ASP A 159 18.32 16.28 6.48
C ASP A 159 18.19 17.22 5.27
N GLU A 160 16.98 17.50 4.79
CA GLU A 160 16.73 18.49 3.73
C GLU A 160 17.15 19.91 4.14
N GLU A 161 16.83 20.32 5.35
CA GLU A 161 17.23 21.62 5.90
C GLU A 161 18.77 21.75 5.98
N GLN A 162 19.48 20.69 6.33
CA GLN A 162 20.95 20.67 6.36
C GLN A 162 21.55 20.72 4.95
N GLU A 163 20.97 20.07 3.98
CA GLU A 163 21.40 20.12 2.57
C GLU A 163 21.25 21.53 2.00
N ASP A 164 20.14 22.22 2.32
CA ASP A 164 19.87 23.59 1.88
C ASP A 164 20.82 24.62 2.52
N GLU A 165 21.34 24.36 3.71
CA GLU A 165 22.33 25.21 4.39
C GLU A 165 23.77 24.99 3.89
N ALA A 166 24.03 23.90 3.22
CA ALA A 166 25.34 23.58 2.67
C ALA A 166 25.51 24.16 1.27
#